data_223f7276d2d146811b291e9d4deb684c
#
_entry.id   223f7276d2d146811b291e9d4deb684c
#
_cell.length_a   1.000
_cell.length_b   1.000
_cell.length_c   1.000
_cell.angle_alpha   90.00
_cell.angle_beta   90.00
_cell.angle_gamma   90.00
#
_symmetry.space_group_name_H-M   'P 1'
#
loop_
_entity.id
_entity.type
_entity.pdbx_description
1 polymer ?
#
loop_
_entity_poly.entity_id
_entity_poly.type
_entity_poly.pdbx_seq_one_letter_code
_entity_poly.pdbx_strand_id
1 'polypeptide(L)'
;FVQLVRNMADALDAQGGCVVRLLPATAQGQPPRVVTLAAVLDGQMLPNDEYSLDGTPSLLLMSQRTHVVTDKVQQLYPEAPVLRAVGAQAYVGQQLCNADGEVVGIVFVLFRHAIADTDFITSTLQIFASRASAEIERQLADIRIRHQASLLDKAQDAILVRDLDHRIIYWNKSAERLYGWSQLQALGQSIETLLYEDPTHFRHATQTVLEQGEWTGELVQRHRDGSTIEVEGRWTLVRGDDGQPQSILAINTDIRQRKASEREIQRLAFYDALTGLPNRMLLMDRMHQ
;
A
#
# COMPACT_ATOMS: atom_id res chain seq x y z
N PHE A 1 6.65 -19.72 -0.24
CA PHE A 1 5.75 -20.74 -0.82
C PHE A 1 6.51 -21.92 -1.41
N VAL A 2 7.65 -21.73 -2.07
CA VAL A 2 8.43 -22.83 -2.71
C VAL A 2 8.68 -23.98 -1.73
N GLN A 3 9.23 -23.69 -0.55
CA GLN A 3 9.51 -24.73 0.44
C GLN A 3 8.24 -25.36 1.01
N LEU A 4 7.18 -24.58 1.17
CA LEU A 4 5.88 -25.05 1.65
C LEU A 4 5.29 -26.09 0.69
N VAL A 5 5.27 -25.79 -0.61
CA VAL A 5 4.70 -26.68 -1.64
C VAL A 5 5.51 -27.96 -1.79
N ARG A 6 6.85 -27.89 -1.72
CA ARG A 6 7.70 -29.09 -1.71
C ARG A 6 7.42 -29.98 -0.51
N ASN A 7 7.49 -29.41 0.69
CA ASN A 7 7.25 -30.16 1.92
C ASN A 7 5.84 -30.79 1.94
N MET A 8 4.86 -30.08 1.38
CA MET A 8 3.49 -30.58 1.27
C MET A 8 3.41 -31.79 0.32
N ALA A 9 4.00 -31.68 -0.87
CA ALA A 9 4.01 -32.78 -1.85
C ALA A 9 4.75 -33.99 -1.28
N ASP A 10 5.91 -33.79 -0.66
CA ASP A 10 6.70 -34.84 -0.05
C ASP A 10 5.97 -35.52 1.13
N ALA A 11 5.34 -34.74 2.01
CA ALA A 11 4.62 -35.28 3.17
C ALA A 11 3.38 -36.12 2.80
N LEU A 12 2.77 -35.80 1.63
CA LEU A 12 1.58 -36.49 1.13
C LEU A 12 1.88 -37.53 0.05
N ASP A 13 3.14 -37.72 -0.31
CA ASP A 13 3.56 -38.57 -1.46
C ASP A 13 2.80 -38.20 -2.75
N ALA A 14 2.56 -36.89 -2.93
CA ALA A 14 1.83 -36.35 -4.05
C ALA A 14 2.77 -36.02 -5.21
N GLN A 15 2.36 -36.34 -6.44
CA GLN A 15 3.15 -36.02 -7.64
C GLN A 15 3.13 -34.56 -7.98
N GLY A 16 2.06 -33.83 -7.63
CA GLY A 16 1.96 -32.41 -7.82
C GLY A 16 1.39 -31.68 -6.61
N GLY A 17 1.86 -30.46 -6.37
CA GLY A 17 1.35 -29.58 -5.33
C GLY A 17 1.37 -28.15 -5.80
N CYS A 18 0.37 -27.36 -5.42
CA CYS A 18 0.25 -25.99 -5.86
C CYS A 18 -0.42 -25.13 -4.79
N VAL A 19 0.07 -23.90 -4.66
CA VAL A 19 -0.58 -22.80 -3.93
C VAL A 19 -0.87 -21.67 -4.91
N VAL A 20 -2.12 -21.23 -4.95
CA VAL A 20 -2.55 -20.12 -5.79
C VAL A 20 -3.23 -19.05 -4.94
N ARG A 21 -3.13 -17.81 -5.37
CA ARG A 21 -3.82 -16.66 -4.78
C ARG A 21 -4.93 -16.20 -5.72
N LEU A 22 -6.10 -15.87 -5.16
CA LEU A 22 -7.20 -15.26 -5.92
C LEU A 22 -6.80 -13.87 -6.40
N LEU A 23 -7.16 -13.57 -7.64
CA LEU A 23 -7.05 -12.24 -8.20
C LEU A 23 -8.36 -11.47 -7.97
N PRO A 24 -8.31 -10.14 -7.83
CA PRO A 24 -9.51 -9.32 -7.76
C PRO A 24 -10.40 -9.55 -8.98
N ALA A 25 -11.72 -9.61 -8.77
CA ALA A 25 -12.67 -9.72 -9.87
C ALA A 25 -12.57 -8.48 -10.79
N THR A 26 -12.37 -8.71 -12.09
CA THR A 26 -12.24 -7.63 -13.07
C THR A 26 -13.60 -7.16 -13.61
N ALA A 27 -14.64 -8.00 -13.56
CA ALA A 27 -16.02 -7.65 -13.88
C ALA A 27 -17.00 -8.62 -13.19
N GLN A 28 -18.23 -8.15 -12.94
CA GLN A 28 -19.31 -9.03 -12.43
C GLN A 28 -19.63 -10.14 -13.45
N GLY A 29 -19.68 -11.39 -12.96
CA GLY A 29 -20.05 -12.54 -13.78
C GLY A 29 -18.90 -13.26 -14.50
N GLN A 30 -17.65 -12.77 -14.35
CA GLN A 30 -16.50 -13.52 -14.84
C GLN A 30 -16.10 -14.63 -13.85
N PRO A 31 -15.63 -15.80 -14.34
CA PRO A 31 -15.14 -16.85 -13.49
C PRO A 31 -13.91 -16.38 -12.68
N PRO A 32 -13.73 -16.86 -11.44
CA PRO A 32 -12.61 -16.51 -10.62
C PRO A 32 -11.28 -16.84 -11.30
N ARG A 33 -10.32 -15.91 -11.20
CA ARG A 33 -8.95 -16.09 -11.70
C ARG A 33 -7.98 -16.17 -10.54
N VAL A 34 -6.91 -16.91 -10.76
CA VAL A 34 -5.86 -17.11 -9.77
C VAL A 34 -4.48 -16.89 -10.38
N VAL A 35 -3.53 -16.54 -9.53
CA VAL A 35 -2.10 -16.55 -9.85
C VAL A 35 -1.40 -17.61 -9.01
N THR A 36 -0.57 -18.41 -9.66
CA THR A 36 0.28 -19.39 -8.99
C THR A 36 1.33 -18.68 -8.15
N LEU A 37 1.40 -19.00 -6.85
CA LEU A 37 2.46 -18.52 -5.96
C LEU A 37 3.65 -19.51 -5.91
N ALA A 38 3.36 -20.80 -5.97
CA ALA A 38 4.32 -21.88 -6.16
C ALA A 38 3.60 -23.13 -6.63
N ALA A 39 4.24 -23.88 -7.54
CA ALA A 39 3.78 -25.18 -7.99
C ALA A 39 4.96 -26.13 -8.14
N VAL A 40 4.78 -27.39 -7.74
CA VAL A 40 5.74 -28.47 -7.91
C VAL A 40 5.10 -29.63 -8.65
N LEU A 41 5.86 -30.28 -9.52
CA LEU A 41 5.50 -31.52 -10.20
C LEU A 41 6.72 -32.42 -10.27
N ASP A 42 6.60 -33.66 -9.80
CA ASP A 42 7.70 -34.65 -9.75
C ASP A 42 8.98 -34.06 -9.12
N GLY A 43 8.83 -33.27 -8.04
CA GLY A 43 9.90 -32.59 -7.33
C GLY A 43 10.50 -31.36 -8.01
N GLN A 44 10.07 -31.03 -9.25
CA GLN A 44 10.54 -29.88 -9.99
C GLN A 44 9.56 -28.69 -9.85
N MET A 45 10.09 -27.48 -9.65
CA MET A 45 9.28 -26.28 -9.60
C MET A 45 8.81 -25.90 -10.99
N LEU A 46 7.52 -25.56 -11.09
CA LEU A 46 6.90 -25.03 -12.30
C LEU A 46 6.92 -23.49 -12.27
N PRO A 47 6.92 -22.83 -13.45
CA PRO A 47 6.78 -21.38 -13.52
C PRO A 47 5.41 -20.95 -12.99
N ASN A 48 5.36 -19.74 -12.42
CA ASN A 48 4.09 -19.15 -12.01
C ASN A 48 3.31 -18.68 -13.23
N ASP A 49 1.99 -18.90 -13.20
CA ASP A 49 1.07 -18.54 -14.28
C ASP A 49 -0.24 -18.01 -13.71
N GLU A 50 -1.01 -17.31 -14.54
CA GLU A 50 -2.35 -16.82 -14.22
C GLU A 50 -3.37 -17.57 -15.07
N TYR A 51 -4.41 -18.13 -14.41
CA TYR A 51 -5.45 -18.87 -15.12
C TYR A 51 -6.83 -18.72 -14.47
N SER A 52 -7.86 -19.09 -15.23
CA SER A 52 -9.24 -19.18 -14.75
C SER A 52 -9.47 -20.48 -14.00
N LEU A 53 -10.28 -20.44 -12.95
CA LEU A 53 -10.73 -21.66 -12.25
C LEU A 53 -11.84 -22.39 -13.01
N ASP A 54 -12.39 -21.80 -14.06
CA ASP A 54 -13.47 -22.41 -14.85
C ASP A 54 -13.05 -23.78 -15.42
N GLY A 55 -13.94 -24.77 -15.36
CA GLY A 55 -13.66 -26.14 -15.79
C GLY A 55 -12.64 -26.89 -14.93
N THR A 56 -12.18 -26.35 -13.79
CA THR A 56 -11.24 -27.01 -12.88
C THR A 56 -11.92 -27.49 -11.60
N PRO A 57 -11.37 -28.54 -10.92
CA PRO A 57 -11.89 -28.97 -9.61
C PRO A 57 -11.76 -27.87 -8.54
N SER A 58 -10.82 -26.94 -8.71
CA SER A 58 -10.57 -25.84 -7.79
C SER A 58 -11.72 -24.81 -7.76
N LEU A 59 -12.58 -24.75 -8.78
CA LEU A 59 -13.73 -23.84 -8.80
C LEU A 59 -14.68 -24.10 -7.63
N LEU A 60 -14.90 -25.36 -7.27
CA LEU A 60 -15.78 -25.72 -6.13
C LEU A 60 -15.27 -25.20 -4.80
N LEU A 61 -13.99 -24.92 -4.69
CA LEU A 61 -13.39 -24.32 -3.50
C LEU A 61 -13.78 -22.84 -3.30
N MET A 62 -14.51 -22.23 -4.21
CA MET A 62 -15.11 -20.90 -3.98
C MET A 62 -16.30 -20.97 -3.02
N SER A 63 -16.95 -22.13 -2.92
CA SER A 63 -18.13 -22.36 -2.07
C SER A 63 -17.93 -23.45 -1.00
N GLN A 64 -16.91 -24.27 -1.15
CA GLN A 64 -16.61 -25.41 -0.26
C GLN A 64 -15.21 -25.28 0.34
N ARG A 65 -15.09 -25.60 1.62
CA ARG A 65 -13.82 -25.52 2.34
C ARG A 65 -12.78 -26.49 1.80
N THR A 66 -13.22 -27.71 1.47
CA THR A 66 -12.38 -28.81 0.97
C THR A 66 -13.10 -29.47 -0.19
N HIS A 67 -12.37 -29.82 -1.23
CA HIS A 67 -12.87 -30.60 -2.35
C HIS A 67 -11.93 -31.79 -2.61
N VAL A 68 -12.50 -32.99 -2.66
CA VAL A 68 -11.78 -34.26 -2.83
C VAL A 68 -12.35 -35.01 -4.02
N VAL A 69 -11.46 -35.41 -4.93
CA VAL A 69 -11.78 -36.34 -6.01
C VAL A 69 -10.81 -37.52 -5.87
N THR A 70 -11.32 -38.65 -5.45
CA THR A 70 -10.49 -39.82 -5.09
C THR A 70 -9.97 -40.59 -6.28
N ASP A 71 -10.64 -40.52 -7.43
CA ASP A 71 -10.25 -41.20 -8.67
C ASP A 71 -10.87 -40.51 -9.89
N LYS A 72 -10.32 -40.72 -11.09
CA LYS A 72 -10.84 -40.28 -12.40
C LYS A 72 -11.05 -38.77 -12.52
N VAL A 73 -10.25 -37.95 -11.86
CA VAL A 73 -10.39 -36.50 -11.89
C VAL A 73 -10.34 -35.92 -13.31
N GLN A 74 -9.56 -36.52 -14.24
CA GLN A 74 -9.49 -36.09 -15.63
C GLN A 74 -10.81 -36.29 -16.41
N GLN A 75 -11.58 -37.32 -16.03
CA GLN A 75 -12.89 -37.57 -16.67
C GLN A 75 -13.96 -36.62 -16.15
N LEU A 76 -13.89 -36.25 -14.88
CA LEU A 76 -14.81 -35.29 -14.26
C LEU A 76 -14.53 -33.86 -14.71
N TYR A 77 -13.27 -33.53 -14.99
CA TYR A 77 -12.84 -32.19 -15.39
C TYR A 77 -12.03 -32.26 -16.72
N PRO A 78 -12.69 -32.58 -17.83
CA PRO A 78 -12.02 -32.80 -19.11
C PRO A 78 -11.44 -31.51 -19.72
N GLU A 79 -11.90 -30.35 -19.28
CA GLU A 79 -11.45 -29.03 -19.75
C GLU A 79 -10.21 -28.51 -18.99
N ALA A 80 -9.77 -29.20 -17.93
CA ALA A 80 -8.58 -28.83 -17.18
C ALA A 80 -7.30 -29.43 -17.80
N PRO A 81 -6.53 -28.67 -18.63
CA PRO A 81 -5.39 -29.23 -19.39
C PRO A 81 -4.26 -29.71 -18.48
N VAL A 82 -4.08 -29.07 -17.33
CA VAL A 82 -3.05 -29.44 -16.36
C VAL A 82 -3.26 -30.83 -15.81
N LEU A 83 -4.50 -31.26 -15.55
CA LEU A 83 -4.79 -32.62 -15.04
C LEU A 83 -4.36 -33.71 -16.04
N ARG A 84 -4.55 -33.46 -17.35
CA ARG A 84 -4.08 -34.39 -18.40
C ARG A 84 -2.57 -34.38 -18.53
N ALA A 85 -1.94 -33.21 -18.54
CA ALA A 85 -0.50 -33.05 -18.66
C ALA A 85 0.25 -33.75 -17.52
N VAL A 86 -0.31 -33.69 -16.32
CA VAL A 86 0.24 -34.34 -15.10
C VAL A 86 -0.10 -35.84 -15.07
N GLY A 87 -1.14 -36.29 -15.78
CA GLY A 87 -1.67 -37.65 -15.66
C GLY A 87 -2.39 -37.87 -14.31
N ALA A 88 -3.02 -36.81 -13.76
CA ALA A 88 -3.66 -36.86 -12.45
C ALA A 88 -4.87 -37.81 -12.45
N GLN A 89 -4.98 -38.69 -11.46
CA GLN A 89 -6.16 -39.52 -11.19
C GLN A 89 -6.96 -38.99 -10.02
N ALA A 90 -6.30 -38.44 -8.98
CA ALA A 90 -6.97 -37.88 -7.84
C ALA A 90 -6.54 -36.42 -7.58
N TYR A 91 -7.40 -35.68 -6.91
CA TYR A 91 -7.25 -34.28 -6.55
C TYR A 91 -7.75 -34.08 -5.13
N VAL A 92 -6.98 -33.33 -4.32
CA VAL A 92 -7.42 -32.83 -3.03
C VAL A 92 -7.06 -31.36 -2.94
N GLY A 93 -8.05 -30.50 -2.72
CA GLY A 93 -7.86 -29.07 -2.59
C GLY A 93 -8.54 -28.50 -1.36
N GLN A 94 -8.03 -27.35 -0.91
CA GLN A 94 -8.54 -26.63 0.24
C GLN A 94 -8.49 -25.12 0.03
N GLN A 95 -9.53 -24.43 0.51
CA GLN A 95 -9.55 -22.97 0.60
C GLN A 95 -8.43 -22.45 1.52
N LEU A 96 -7.88 -21.32 1.14
CA LEU A 96 -7.06 -20.44 1.98
C LEU A 96 -7.91 -19.23 2.34
N CYS A 97 -8.21 -19.07 3.63
CA CYS A 97 -9.04 -17.98 4.11
C CYS A 97 -8.23 -17.01 4.95
N ASN A 98 -8.58 -15.72 4.89
CA ASN A 98 -8.08 -14.69 5.80
C ASN A 98 -8.76 -14.78 7.18
N ALA A 99 -8.35 -13.91 8.12
CA ALA A 99 -8.92 -13.85 9.47
C ALA A 99 -10.43 -13.54 9.47
N ASP A 100 -10.93 -12.85 8.45
CA ASP A 100 -12.36 -12.51 8.28
C ASP A 100 -13.17 -13.65 7.65
N GLY A 101 -12.51 -14.77 7.28
CA GLY A 101 -13.13 -15.92 6.64
C GLY A 101 -13.31 -15.79 5.12
N GLU A 102 -12.78 -14.75 4.50
CA GLU A 102 -12.83 -14.59 3.05
C GLU A 102 -11.79 -15.48 2.36
N VAL A 103 -12.14 -16.06 1.21
CA VAL A 103 -11.24 -16.89 0.44
C VAL A 103 -10.19 -16.02 -0.26
N VAL A 104 -8.92 -16.19 0.10
CA VAL A 104 -7.78 -15.44 -0.47
C VAL A 104 -6.96 -16.27 -1.46
N GLY A 105 -7.16 -17.59 -1.46
CA GLY A 105 -6.44 -18.50 -2.34
C GLY A 105 -6.88 -19.94 -2.19
N ILE A 106 -6.12 -20.83 -2.81
CA ILE A 106 -6.35 -22.27 -2.81
C ILE A 106 -5.00 -22.98 -2.70
N VAL A 107 -4.98 -24.07 -1.96
CA VAL A 107 -3.91 -25.04 -1.99
C VAL A 107 -4.45 -26.39 -2.47
N PHE A 108 -3.72 -27.10 -3.33
CA PHE A 108 -4.14 -28.41 -3.79
C PHE A 108 -2.96 -29.32 -4.09
N VAL A 109 -3.24 -30.62 -4.07
CA VAL A 109 -2.32 -31.70 -4.45
C VAL A 109 -2.95 -32.61 -5.49
N LEU A 110 -2.09 -33.21 -6.32
CA LEU A 110 -2.45 -34.10 -7.41
C LEU A 110 -1.74 -35.43 -7.24
N PHE A 111 -2.47 -36.54 -7.49
CA PHE A 111 -1.97 -37.90 -7.43
C PHE A 111 -2.21 -38.60 -8.77
N ARG A 112 -1.23 -39.44 -9.20
CA ARG A 112 -1.38 -40.26 -10.41
C ARG A 112 -2.03 -41.61 -10.13
N HIS A 113 -2.52 -41.84 -8.93
CA HIS A 113 -3.22 -43.04 -8.49
C HIS A 113 -4.49 -42.64 -7.73
N ALA A 114 -5.41 -43.57 -7.60
CA ALA A 114 -6.56 -43.40 -6.73
C ALA A 114 -6.14 -43.33 -5.27
N ILE A 115 -6.75 -42.48 -4.48
CA ILE A 115 -6.49 -42.27 -3.07
C ILE A 115 -7.59 -42.93 -2.21
N ALA A 116 -7.22 -43.58 -1.10
CA ALA A 116 -8.13 -44.24 -0.17
C ALA A 116 -8.21 -43.51 1.18
N ASP A 117 -7.07 -43.06 1.70
CA ASP A 117 -7.00 -42.36 2.99
C ASP A 117 -7.16 -40.84 2.79
N THR A 118 -8.41 -40.44 2.62
CA THR A 118 -8.75 -39.01 2.44
C THR A 118 -8.60 -38.19 3.73
N ASP A 119 -8.75 -38.81 4.90
CA ASP A 119 -8.74 -38.11 6.19
C ASP A 119 -7.30 -37.68 6.53
N PHE A 120 -6.33 -38.55 6.31
CA PHE A 120 -4.91 -38.20 6.48
C PHE A 120 -4.51 -37.06 5.54
N ILE A 121 -4.87 -37.18 4.24
CA ILE A 121 -4.50 -36.18 3.23
C ILE A 121 -5.14 -34.83 3.54
N THR A 122 -6.43 -34.78 3.85
CA THR A 122 -7.13 -33.52 4.13
C THR A 122 -6.65 -32.87 5.41
N SER A 123 -6.41 -33.64 6.48
CA SER A 123 -5.87 -33.14 7.75
C SER A 123 -4.46 -32.57 7.58
N THR A 124 -3.61 -33.26 6.84
CA THR A 124 -2.25 -32.78 6.53
C THR A 124 -2.31 -31.51 5.66
N LEU A 125 -3.14 -31.51 4.61
CA LEU A 125 -3.31 -30.37 3.74
C LEU A 125 -3.82 -29.12 4.49
N GLN A 126 -4.66 -29.32 5.51
CA GLN A 126 -5.16 -28.23 6.36
C GLN A 126 -4.05 -27.53 7.14
N ILE A 127 -3.02 -28.25 7.58
CA ILE A 127 -1.85 -27.65 8.25
C ILE A 127 -1.10 -26.73 7.29
N PHE A 128 -0.86 -27.20 6.05
CA PHE A 128 -0.21 -26.40 5.03
C PHE A 128 -1.08 -25.24 4.59
N ALA A 129 -2.40 -25.42 4.50
CA ALA A 129 -3.36 -24.36 4.18
C ALA A 129 -3.30 -23.21 5.19
N SER A 130 -3.28 -23.53 6.50
CA SER A 130 -3.18 -22.51 7.55
C SER A 130 -1.90 -21.68 7.43
N ARG A 131 -0.76 -22.32 7.13
CA ARG A 131 0.52 -21.60 6.90
C ARG A 131 0.50 -20.77 5.64
N ALA A 132 -0.08 -21.30 4.56
CA ALA A 132 -0.20 -20.58 3.28
C ALA A 132 -1.08 -19.34 3.44
N SER A 133 -2.22 -19.44 4.14
CA SER A 133 -3.10 -18.32 4.44
C SER A 133 -2.38 -17.21 5.18
N ALA A 134 -1.72 -17.54 6.30
CA ALA A 134 -0.97 -16.55 7.08
C ALA A 134 0.12 -15.84 6.26
N GLU A 135 0.83 -16.57 5.38
CA GLU A 135 1.86 -15.97 4.53
C GLU A 135 1.26 -15.09 3.43
N ILE A 136 0.10 -15.46 2.86
CA ILE A 136 -0.62 -14.61 1.89
C ILE A 136 -1.08 -13.32 2.57
N GLU A 137 -1.68 -13.41 3.76
CA GLU A 137 -2.12 -12.23 4.52
C GLU A 137 -0.96 -11.29 4.82
N ARG A 138 0.16 -11.82 5.27
CA ARG A 138 1.38 -11.03 5.53
C ARG A 138 1.84 -10.30 4.29
N GLN A 139 1.92 -10.98 3.14
CA GLN A 139 2.34 -10.36 1.88
C GLN A 139 1.35 -9.28 1.40
N LEU A 140 0.04 -9.53 1.54
CA LEU A 140 -0.98 -8.54 1.17
C LEU A 140 -0.93 -7.31 2.09
N ALA A 141 -0.70 -7.49 3.38
CA ALA A 141 -0.51 -6.40 4.33
C ALA A 141 0.74 -5.56 3.98
N ASP A 142 1.86 -6.20 3.68
CA ASP A 142 3.10 -5.52 3.26
C ASP A 142 2.91 -4.73 1.95
N ILE A 143 2.20 -5.31 0.97
CA ILE A 143 1.87 -4.63 -0.30
C ILE A 143 0.98 -3.41 -0.03
N ARG A 144 -0.04 -3.54 0.84
CA ARG A 144 -0.95 -2.45 1.19
C ARG A 144 -0.22 -1.29 1.87
N ILE A 145 0.64 -1.60 2.84
CA ILE A 145 1.46 -0.59 3.54
C ILE A 145 2.37 0.15 2.54
N ARG A 146 3.07 -0.59 1.67
CA ARG A 146 3.94 0.02 0.63
C ARG A 146 3.15 0.87 -0.35
N HIS A 147 1.94 0.42 -0.73
CA HIS A 147 1.09 1.20 -1.63
C HIS A 147 0.63 2.51 -0.98
N GLN A 148 0.21 2.47 0.29
CA GLN A 148 -0.16 3.67 1.04
C GLN A 148 1.02 4.66 1.16
N ALA A 149 2.21 4.18 1.50
CA ALA A 149 3.42 5.00 1.54
C ALA A 149 3.72 5.63 0.17
N SER A 150 3.60 4.85 -0.92
CA SER A 150 3.81 5.34 -2.29
C SER A 150 2.81 6.42 -2.72
N LEU A 151 1.56 6.38 -2.22
CA LEU A 151 0.57 7.44 -2.49
C LEU A 151 0.97 8.75 -1.80
N LEU A 152 1.44 8.68 -0.56
CA LEU A 152 1.94 9.85 0.17
C LEU A 152 3.20 10.43 -0.49
N ASP A 153 4.05 9.60 -1.08
CA ASP A 153 5.24 10.05 -1.81
C ASP A 153 4.92 10.73 -3.16
N LYS A 154 3.76 10.45 -3.75
CA LYS A 154 3.26 11.11 -4.97
C LYS A 154 2.50 12.41 -4.70
N ALA A 155 2.17 12.72 -3.44
CA ALA A 155 1.58 13.99 -3.08
C ALA A 155 2.50 15.14 -3.51
N GLN A 156 1.93 16.25 -3.95
CA GLN A 156 2.70 17.46 -4.32
C GLN A 156 3.18 18.21 -3.07
N ASP A 157 2.41 18.14 -2.00
CA ASP A 157 2.70 18.79 -0.73
C ASP A 157 3.77 18.03 0.07
N ALA A 158 4.57 18.76 0.83
CA ALA A 158 5.47 18.20 1.80
C ALA A 158 4.68 17.66 3.00
N ILE A 159 4.67 16.33 3.17
CA ILE A 159 4.01 15.65 4.27
C ILE A 159 5.07 15.15 5.24
N LEU A 160 4.92 15.52 6.49
CA LEU A 160 5.79 15.08 7.56
C LEU A 160 4.98 14.79 8.84
N VAL A 161 5.48 13.89 9.66
CA VAL A 161 4.95 13.62 10.99
C VAL A 161 6.07 13.77 11.99
N ARG A 162 5.78 14.40 13.11
CA ARG A 162 6.68 14.53 14.26
C ARG A 162 6.04 14.04 15.54
N ASP A 163 6.83 13.50 16.45
CA ASP A 163 6.38 13.19 17.80
C ASP A 163 6.13 14.48 18.62
N LEU A 164 5.71 14.31 19.87
CA LEU A 164 5.42 15.45 20.76
C LEU A 164 6.72 16.15 21.25
N ASP A 165 7.87 15.50 21.13
CA ASP A 165 9.20 16.08 21.38
C ASP A 165 9.79 16.77 20.14
N HIS A 166 8.95 16.95 19.10
CA HIS A 166 9.27 17.59 17.83
C HIS A 166 10.29 16.85 16.98
N ARG A 167 10.52 15.55 17.20
CA ARG A 167 11.38 14.72 16.37
C ARG A 167 10.60 14.19 15.17
N ILE A 168 11.20 14.29 14.00
CA ILE A 168 10.62 13.83 12.75
C ILE A 168 10.57 12.31 12.74
N ILE A 169 9.37 11.73 12.57
CA ILE A 169 9.14 10.27 12.48
C ILE A 169 8.67 9.83 11.09
N TYR A 170 8.22 10.77 10.26
CA TYR A 170 7.90 10.55 8.85
C TYR A 170 8.24 11.77 7.99
N TRP A 171 8.68 11.52 6.75
CA TRP A 171 9.13 12.54 5.81
C TRP A 171 8.94 12.01 4.38
N ASN A 172 8.02 12.59 3.58
CA ASN A 172 7.76 12.10 2.24
C ASN A 172 8.75 12.67 1.20
N LYS A 173 8.65 12.17 -0.03
CA LYS A 173 9.51 12.63 -1.14
C LYS A 173 9.31 14.11 -1.50
N SER A 174 8.13 14.66 -1.27
CA SER A 174 7.88 16.09 -1.51
C SER A 174 8.55 16.96 -0.47
N ALA A 175 8.60 16.51 0.78
CA ALA A 175 9.38 17.18 1.81
C ALA A 175 10.90 17.14 1.50
N GLU A 176 11.43 16.02 0.97
CA GLU A 176 12.82 15.97 0.50
C GLU A 176 13.10 17.04 -0.58
N ARG A 177 12.18 17.17 -1.56
CA ARG A 177 12.31 18.17 -2.63
C ARG A 177 12.19 19.60 -2.14
N LEU A 178 11.26 19.85 -1.22
CA LEU A 178 10.96 21.19 -0.73
C LEU A 178 12.07 21.72 0.20
N TYR A 179 12.60 20.86 1.09
CA TYR A 179 13.54 21.28 2.13
C TYR A 179 15.00 20.90 1.86
N GLY A 180 15.26 20.01 0.88
CA GLY A 180 16.61 19.57 0.51
C GLY A 180 17.25 18.54 1.45
N TRP A 181 16.51 18.04 2.45
CA TRP A 181 16.94 16.98 3.36
C TRP A 181 16.35 15.64 2.91
N SER A 182 17.20 14.61 2.77
CA SER A 182 16.67 13.26 2.52
C SER A 182 15.95 12.72 3.77
N GLN A 183 15.04 11.77 3.57
CA GLN A 183 14.35 11.10 4.68
C GLN A 183 15.32 10.55 5.72
N LEU A 184 16.41 9.90 5.29
CA LEU A 184 17.44 9.36 6.20
C LEU A 184 18.13 10.43 7.04
N GLN A 185 18.26 11.65 6.53
CA GLN A 185 18.88 12.76 7.25
C GLN A 185 17.88 13.46 8.17
N ALA A 186 16.60 13.50 7.80
CA ALA A 186 15.56 14.19 8.55
C ALA A 186 15.01 13.37 9.72
N LEU A 187 14.88 12.05 9.56
CA LEU A 187 14.33 11.17 10.60
C LEU A 187 15.11 11.27 11.91
N GLY A 188 14.38 11.42 13.02
CA GLY A 188 14.91 11.56 14.36
C GLY A 188 15.48 12.95 14.70
N GLN A 189 15.62 13.85 13.70
CA GLN A 189 16.05 15.23 13.95
C GLN A 189 14.91 16.08 14.52
N SER A 190 15.25 17.12 15.27
CA SER A 190 14.27 18.11 15.70
C SER A 190 13.86 18.97 14.51
N ILE A 191 12.55 19.02 14.22
CA ILE A 191 12.02 19.87 13.16
C ILE A 191 12.28 21.36 13.41
N GLU A 192 12.25 21.77 14.67
CA GLU A 192 12.51 23.15 15.08
C GLU A 192 13.90 23.62 14.63
N THR A 193 14.94 22.82 14.92
CA THR A 193 16.31 23.15 14.51
C THR A 193 16.57 22.95 13.03
N LEU A 194 15.85 22.02 12.39
CA LEU A 194 16.07 21.69 10.99
C LEU A 194 15.48 22.75 10.05
N LEU A 195 14.27 23.23 10.33
CA LEU A 195 13.48 24.06 9.42
C LEU A 195 13.28 25.52 9.87
N TYR A 196 13.61 25.90 11.08
CA TYR A 196 13.33 27.24 11.59
C TYR A 196 14.60 27.93 12.06
N GLU A 197 14.77 29.19 11.64
CA GLU A 197 15.77 30.10 12.18
C GLU A 197 15.22 30.83 13.41
N ASP A 198 13.98 31.33 13.30
CA ASP A 198 13.17 31.84 14.42
C ASP A 198 11.99 30.89 14.68
N PRO A 199 11.99 30.15 15.79
CA PRO A 199 10.94 29.18 16.09
C PRO A 199 9.68 29.80 16.73
N THR A 200 9.57 31.10 16.86
CA THR A 200 8.46 31.76 17.58
C THR A 200 7.10 31.38 16.98
N HIS A 201 6.93 31.51 15.67
CA HIS A 201 5.70 31.12 14.97
C HIS A 201 5.44 29.60 15.03
N PHE A 202 6.48 28.80 14.93
CA PHE A 202 6.40 27.36 15.08
C PHE A 202 5.85 26.95 16.46
N ARG A 203 6.36 27.55 17.53
CA ARG A 203 5.93 27.27 18.91
C ARG A 203 4.47 27.67 19.14
N HIS A 204 4.07 28.83 18.64
CA HIS A 204 2.68 29.28 18.70
C HIS A 204 1.74 28.33 17.94
N ALA A 205 2.09 27.97 16.70
CA ALA A 205 1.32 27.01 15.91
C ALA A 205 1.23 25.64 16.60
N THR A 206 2.34 25.16 17.20
CA THR A 206 2.40 23.91 17.97
C THR A 206 1.46 23.94 19.18
N GLN A 207 1.48 25.03 19.94
CA GLN A 207 0.58 25.19 21.08
C GLN A 207 -0.90 25.15 20.63
N THR A 208 -1.24 25.84 19.55
CA THR A 208 -2.60 25.82 18.99
C THR A 208 -3.03 24.41 18.59
N VAL A 209 -2.15 23.62 17.92
CA VAL A 209 -2.46 22.25 17.57
C VAL A 209 -2.70 21.37 18.80
N LEU A 210 -1.90 21.53 19.84
CA LEU A 210 -2.05 20.74 21.08
C LEU A 210 -3.36 21.09 21.82
N GLU A 211 -3.77 22.35 21.80
CA GLU A 211 -4.99 22.83 22.47
C GLU A 211 -6.27 22.58 21.66
N GLN A 212 -6.25 22.83 20.34
CA GLN A 212 -7.42 22.82 19.47
C GLN A 212 -7.52 21.57 18.58
N GLY A 213 -6.44 20.79 18.46
CA GLY A 213 -6.37 19.61 17.61
C GLY A 213 -5.88 19.90 16.19
N GLU A 214 -5.99 21.13 15.71
CA GLU A 214 -5.57 21.54 14.36
C GLU A 214 -5.05 22.98 14.33
N TRP A 215 -4.28 23.29 13.30
CA TRP A 215 -3.79 24.64 12.99
C TRP A 215 -3.58 24.79 11.49
N THR A 216 -3.90 25.97 10.96
CA THR A 216 -3.62 26.36 9.57
C THR A 216 -3.06 27.77 9.55
N GLY A 217 -2.01 28.00 8.76
CA GLY A 217 -1.40 29.32 8.61
C GLY A 217 -0.16 29.30 7.73
N GLU A 218 0.37 30.48 7.48
CA GLU A 218 1.61 30.64 6.74
C GLU A 218 2.82 30.59 7.69
N LEU A 219 3.87 29.94 7.22
CA LEU A 219 5.13 29.80 7.94
C LEU A 219 6.31 30.12 7.02
N VAL A 220 7.33 30.69 7.63
CA VAL A 220 8.63 30.90 7.01
C VAL A 220 9.56 29.80 7.52
N GLN A 221 10.07 29.00 6.62
CA GLN A 221 10.93 27.86 6.90
C GLN A 221 12.24 27.96 6.13
N ARG A 222 13.22 27.12 6.46
CA ARG A 222 14.57 27.15 5.89
C ARG A 222 14.83 25.88 5.08
N HIS A 223 15.33 26.06 3.87
CA HIS A 223 15.91 24.97 3.07
C HIS A 223 17.32 24.62 3.58
N ARG A 224 17.80 23.42 3.24
CA ARG A 224 19.15 22.95 3.62
C ARG A 224 20.29 23.87 3.21
N ASP A 225 20.17 24.55 2.06
CA ASP A 225 21.15 25.50 1.56
C ASP A 225 21.12 26.87 2.24
N GLY A 226 20.23 27.06 3.25
CA GLY A 226 20.03 28.30 3.97
C GLY A 226 18.99 29.24 3.34
N SER A 227 18.45 28.93 2.18
CA SER A 227 17.40 29.74 1.56
C SER A 227 16.07 29.65 2.29
N THR A 228 15.29 30.75 2.21
CA THR A 228 13.98 30.84 2.85
C THR A 228 12.88 30.24 1.98
N ILE A 229 11.97 29.50 2.60
CA ILE A 229 10.77 28.91 1.98
C ILE A 229 9.54 29.45 2.68
N GLU A 230 8.60 29.98 1.93
CA GLU A 230 7.26 30.35 2.43
C GLU A 230 6.30 29.19 2.15
N VAL A 231 5.67 28.66 3.20
CA VAL A 231 4.71 27.56 3.11
C VAL A 231 3.39 27.90 3.76
N GLU A 232 2.32 27.35 3.23
CA GLU A 232 1.02 27.26 3.93
C GLU A 232 1.00 25.90 4.64
N GLY A 233 1.02 25.93 5.98
CA GLY A 233 0.99 24.74 6.84
C GLY A 233 -0.43 24.40 7.27
N ARG A 234 -0.78 23.12 7.19
CA ARG A 234 -1.98 22.53 7.81
C ARG A 234 -1.52 21.41 8.72
N TRP A 235 -1.72 21.58 10.02
CA TRP A 235 -1.24 20.66 11.03
C TRP A 235 -2.41 20.07 11.81
N THR A 236 -2.34 18.78 12.09
CA THR A 236 -3.38 18.03 12.79
C THR A 236 -2.76 17.16 13.89
N LEU A 237 -3.35 17.19 15.07
CA LEU A 237 -2.97 16.34 16.19
C LEU A 237 -3.50 14.92 15.95
N VAL A 238 -2.59 13.97 15.85
CA VAL A 238 -2.90 12.56 15.76
C VAL A 238 -2.96 11.99 17.18
N ARG A 239 -4.04 11.27 17.47
CA ARG A 239 -4.25 10.60 18.75
C ARG A 239 -4.13 9.10 18.59
N GLY A 240 -3.61 8.42 19.60
CA GLY A 240 -3.58 6.96 19.66
C GLY A 240 -4.99 6.37 19.90
N ASP A 241 -5.07 5.04 19.88
CA ASP A 241 -6.31 4.30 20.15
C ASP A 241 -6.88 4.54 21.56
N ASP A 242 -6.04 4.99 22.48
CA ASP A 242 -6.38 5.41 23.84
C ASP A 242 -6.88 6.87 23.94
N GLY A 243 -6.98 7.57 22.81
CA GLY A 243 -7.37 8.98 22.71
C GLY A 243 -6.29 9.97 23.13
N GLN A 244 -5.11 9.51 23.58
CA GLN A 244 -4.02 10.40 23.99
C GLN A 244 -3.30 10.99 22.76
N PRO A 245 -2.80 12.23 22.85
CA PRO A 245 -1.94 12.81 21.83
C PRO A 245 -0.71 11.92 21.57
N GLN A 246 -0.45 11.60 20.30
CA GLN A 246 0.66 10.74 19.90
C GLN A 246 1.67 11.47 19.02
N SER A 247 1.20 12.21 18.02
CA SER A 247 2.04 12.88 17.04
C SER A 247 1.31 14.05 16.38
N ILE A 248 2.05 14.83 15.58
CA ILE A 248 1.47 15.92 14.76
C ILE A 248 1.78 15.62 13.31
N LEU A 249 0.74 15.47 12.51
CA LEU A 249 0.81 15.44 11.05
C LEU A 249 0.87 16.88 10.55
N ALA A 250 1.86 17.21 9.72
CA ALA A 250 1.97 18.49 9.04
C ALA A 250 1.98 18.30 7.52
N ILE A 251 1.13 19.05 6.83
CA ILE A 251 1.09 19.17 5.37
C ILE A 251 1.48 20.59 5.05
N ASN A 252 2.60 20.78 4.35
CA ASN A 252 3.13 22.08 3.99
C ASN A 252 3.15 22.25 2.47
N THR A 253 2.41 23.22 1.98
CA THR A 253 2.32 23.59 0.57
C THR A 253 3.26 24.76 0.28
N ASP A 254 4.14 24.64 -0.73
CA ASP A 254 4.98 25.75 -1.18
C ASP A 254 4.11 26.84 -1.83
N ILE A 255 4.11 28.03 -1.26
CA ILE A 255 3.29 29.16 -1.74
C ILE A 255 4.11 30.24 -2.45
N ARG A 256 5.41 30.03 -2.67
CA ARG A 256 6.30 31.02 -3.30
C ARG A 256 5.84 31.41 -4.70
N GLN A 257 5.45 30.41 -5.52
CA GLN A 257 4.94 30.65 -6.87
C GLN A 257 3.59 31.40 -6.84
N ARG A 258 2.67 31.02 -5.96
CA ARG A 258 1.38 31.71 -5.75
C ARG A 258 1.61 33.18 -5.38
N LYS A 259 2.43 33.43 -4.37
CA LYS A 259 2.77 34.79 -3.93
C LYS A 259 3.50 35.61 -4.99
N ALA A 260 4.40 35.00 -5.76
CA ALA A 260 5.05 35.71 -6.88
C ALA A 260 4.04 36.12 -7.96
N SER A 261 3.12 35.22 -8.32
CA SER A 261 2.04 35.55 -9.26
C SER A 261 1.11 36.62 -8.74
N GLU A 262 0.72 36.57 -7.47
CA GLU A 262 -0.12 37.59 -6.82
C GLU A 262 0.55 39.00 -6.82
N ARG A 263 1.85 39.03 -6.47
CA ARG A 263 2.64 40.29 -6.51
C ARG A 263 2.73 40.84 -7.92
N GLU A 264 2.93 39.98 -8.93
CA GLU A 264 2.99 40.42 -10.34
C GLU A 264 1.62 40.92 -10.83
N ILE A 265 0.54 40.24 -10.49
CA ILE A 265 -0.83 40.72 -10.79
C ILE A 265 -1.08 42.10 -10.16
N GLN A 266 -0.70 42.27 -8.89
CA GLN A 266 -0.82 43.56 -8.21
C GLN A 266 0.04 44.64 -8.90
N ARG A 267 1.27 44.29 -9.26
CA ARG A 267 2.16 45.20 -10.01
C ARG A 267 1.53 45.63 -11.32
N LEU A 268 1.02 44.70 -12.12
CA LEU A 268 0.35 45.02 -13.40
C LEU A 268 -0.95 45.76 -13.22
N ALA A 269 -1.68 45.56 -12.14
CA ALA A 269 -2.92 46.27 -11.85
C ALA A 269 -2.69 47.75 -11.47
N PHE A 270 -1.58 48.06 -10.80
CA PHE A 270 -1.35 49.40 -10.23
C PHE A 270 -0.17 50.17 -10.85
N TYR A 271 0.71 49.51 -11.62
CA TYR A 271 1.88 50.11 -12.21
C TYR A 271 1.93 49.86 -13.71
N ASP A 272 2.45 50.85 -14.46
CA ASP A 272 2.68 50.72 -15.89
C ASP A 272 3.85 49.78 -16.18
N ALA A 273 3.66 48.78 -17.04
CA ALA A 273 4.63 47.71 -17.29
C ALA A 273 5.93 48.23 -17.96
N LEU A 274 5.90 49.36 -18.67
CA LEU A 274 7.03 49.90 -19.38
C LEU A 274 7.89 50.84 -18.54
N THR A 275 7.22 51.73 -17.79
CA THR A 275 7.89 52.81 -17.03
C THR A 275 8.04 52.50 -15.55
N GLY A 276 7.32 51.48 -15.00
CA GLY A 276 7.29 51.19 -13.56
C GLY A 276 6.63 52.25 -12.71
N LEU A 277 6.01 53.27 -13.30
CA LEU A 277 5.30 54.31 -12.59
C LEU A 277 3.87 53.90 -12.24
N PRO A 278 3.24 54.51 -11.21
CA PRO A 278 1.83 54.30 -10.92
C PRO A 278 0.98 54.49 -12.15
N ASN A 279 0.13 53.53 -12.48
CA ASN A 279 -0.78 53.67 -13.61
C ASN A 279 -1.94 54.64 -13.25
N ARG A 280 -2.76 54.96 -14.25
CA ARG A 280 -3.88 55.90 -14.07
C ARG A 280 -4.82 55.46 -12.94
N MET A 281 -5.01 54.17 -12.73
CA MET A 281 -5.92 53.61 -11.70
C MET A 281 -5.40 53.93 -10.30
N LEU A 282 -4.12 53.64 -10.02
CA LEU A 282 -3.51 53.96 -8.72
C LEU A 282 -3.40 55.45 -8.48
N LEU A 283 -3.18 56.26 -9.54
CA LEU A 283 -3.12 57.72 -9.43
C LEU A 283 -4.50 58.31 -9.03
N MET A 284 -5.58 57.84 -9.68
CA MET A 284 -6.94 58.30 -9.38
C MET A 284 -7.38 57.87 -7.97
N ASP A 285 -7.07 56.66 -7.53
CA ASP A 285 -7.40 56.17 -6.18
C ASP A 285 -6.75 57.06 -5.10
N ARG A 286 -5.46 57.41 -5.27
CA ARG A 286 -4.75 58.28 -4.32
C ARG A 286 -5.21 59.76 -4.34
N MET A 287 -5.79 60.21 -5.43
CA MET A 287 -6.33 61.58 -5.51
C MET A 287 -7.73 61.74 -4.87
N HIS A 288 -8.40 60.62 -4.56
CA HIS A 288 -9.71 60.58 -3.93
C HIS A 288 -9.66 60.29 -2.42
N GLN A 289 -8.47 59.99 -1.86
CA GLN A 289 -8.19 59.93 -0.43
C GLN A 289 -7.68 61.28 0.11
#